data_18db4dad340f51bebdc3510b773e84ff
#
_entry.id   18db4dad340f51bebdc3510b773e84ff
#
_cell.length_a   1.000
_cell.length_b   1.000
_cell.length_c   1.000
_cell.angle_alpha   90.00
_cell.angle_beta   90.00
_cell.angle_gamma   90.00
#
_symmetry.space_group_name_H-M   'P 1'
#
loop_
_entity.id
_entity.type
_entity.pdbx_description
1 polymer ?
#
loop_
_entity_poly.entity_id
_entity_poly.type
_entity_poly.pdbx_seq_one_letter_code
_entity_poly.pdbx_strand_id
1 'polypeptide(L)'
;MSDFRKDLISDIDYFFNGDYEIVQGRVVPTSDEVSFGRFGKEVELAMLFIDVKESTKIVDAFRLKTAARMYQSFLRGITLIALKNNGEVRSFNGDGILVTFYGDSKCNNAVRSALQMMDFVNSVLKPKLKSYFANNKQAQNLIFDCGIGIDVGSVFVV
;
A
#
# COMPACT_ATOMS: atom_id res chain seq x y z
N MET A 1 22.75 -15.58 28.33
CA MET A 1 21.96 -14.32 28.41
C MET A 1 22.81 -13.07 28.66
N SER A 2 24.05 -13.18 29.18
CA SER A 2 24.90 -12.02 29.47
C SER A 2 25.43 -11.29 28.22
N ASP A 3 25.87 -12.00 27.19
CA ASP A 3 26.53 -11.38 26.03
C ASP A 3 25.49 -10.75 25.08
N PHE A 4 24.42 -11.45 24.77
CA PHE A 4 23.32 -10.90 23.95
C PHE A 4 22.72 -9.62 24.57
N ARG A 5 22.58 -9.55 25.89
CA ARG A 5 22.07 -8.33 26.54
C ARG A 5 23.05 -7.17 26.44
N LYS A 6 24.37 -7.45 26.53
CA LYS A 6 25.39 -6.41 26.37
C LYS A 6 25.40 -5.87 24.94
N ASP A 7 25.27 -6.76 23.94
CA ASP A 7 25.22 -6.37 22.53
C ASP A 7 24.01 -5.46 22.28
N LEU A 8 22.81 -5.82 22.78
CA LEU A 8 21.63 -4.97 22.66
C LEU A 8 21.80 -3.58 23.31
N ILE A 9 22.44 -3.51 24.50
CA ILE A 9 22.72 -2.24 25.17
C ILE A 9 23.69 -1.42 24.33
N SER A 10 24.75 -2.04 23.82
CA SER A 10 25.72 -1.38 22.95
C SER A 10 25.08 -0.80 21.67
N ASP A 11 24.16 -1.55 21.04
CA ASP A 11 23.44 -1.09 19.87
C ASP A 11 22.52 0.10 20.20
N ILE A 12 21.82 0.04 21.35
CA ILE A 12 21.00 1.14 21.83
C ILE A 12 21.86 2.38 22.06
N ASP A 13 22.96 2.25 22.77
CA ASP A 13 23.91 3.34 23.03
C ASP A 13 24.49 3.91 21.73
N TYR A 14 24.78 3.05 20.73
CA TYR A 14 25.21 3.48 19.42
C TYR A 14 24.18 4.39 18.73
N PHE A 15 22.89 4.04 18.77
CA PHE A 15 21.85 4.85 18.12
C PHE A 15 21.57 6.16 18.86
N PHE A 16 21.66 6.19 20.20
CA PHE A 16 21.35 7.38 20.98
C PHE A 16 22.53 8.36 21.15
N ASN A 17 23.78 7.86 21.14
CA ASN A 17 24.96 8.65 21.46
C ASN A 17 25.76 9.06 20.21
N GLY A 18 25.19 9.92 19.38
CA GLY A 18 25.91 10.47 18.22
C GLY A 18 25.04 11.21 17.26
N ASP A 19 25.68 11.94 16.35
CA ASP A 19 24.99 12.69 15.32
C ASP A 19 24.30 11.77 14.32
N TYR A 20 23.14 12.19 13.84
CA TYR A 20 22.35 11.49 12.86
C TYR A 20 22.43 12.21 11.52
N GLU A 21 22.91 11.55 10.48
CA GLU A 21 23.01 12.13 9.14
C GLU A 21 21.69 12.01 8.39
N ILE A 22 21.18 13.14 7.89
CA ILE A 22 19.95 13.19 7.08
C ILE A 22 20.35 13.55 5.64
N VAL A 23 20.09 12.62 4.72
CA VAL A 23 20.37 12.81 3.28
C VAL A 23 19.05 13.05 2.55
N GLN A 24 19.01 14.07 1.70
CA GLN A 24 17.86 14.31 0.82
C GLN A 24 17.81 13.25 -0.29
N GLY A 25 16.71 12.52 -0.35
CA GLY A 25 16.46 11.48 -1.35
C GLY A 25 15.46 11.93 -2.41
N ARG A 26 15.50 11.28 -3.57
CA ARG A 26 14.52 11.48 -4.65
C ARG A 26 13.53 10.34 -4.79
N VAL A 27 13.86 9.19 -4.23
CA VAL A 27 13.05 7.95 -4.23
C VAL A 27 13.17 7.27 -2.87
N VAL A 28 12.15 6.55 -2.47
CA VAL A 28 12.21 5.72 -1.26
C VAL A 28 13.15 4.56 -1.51
N PRO A 29 14.15 4.31 -0.67
CA PRO A 29 15.07 3.19 -0.83
C PRO A 29 14.32 1.85 -0.78
N THR A 30 14.88 0.85 -1.43
CA THR A 30 14.43 -0.54 -1.27
C THR A 30 14.90 -1.08 0.09
N SER A 31 14.28 -2.17 0.55
CA SER A 31 14.68 -2.78 1.83
C SER A 31 16.16 -3.19 1.88
N ASP A 32 16.74 -3.54 0.73
CA ASP A 32 18.13 -3.95 0.61
C ASP A 32 19.12 -2.75 0.66
N GLU A 33 18.60 -1.54 0.43
CA GLU A 33 19.36 -0.28 0.51
C GLU A 33 19.31 0.36 1.89
N VAL A 34 18.47 -0.17 2.79
CA VAL A 34 18.34 0.28 4.17
C VAL A 34 19.24 -0.56 5.06
N SER A 35 20.14 0.08 5.79
CA SER A 35 20.99 -0.59 6.79
C SER A 35 20.84 0.10 8.13
N PHE A 36 21.00 -0.68 9.20
CA PHE A 36 20.99 -0.11 10.56
C PHE A 36 22.23 0.78 10.75
N GLY A 37 21.99 2.08 10.90
CA GLY A 37 23.02 3.09 11.09
C GLY A 37 22.43 4.40 11.58
N ARG A 38 23.30 5.38 11.91
CA ARG A 38 22.87 6.74 12.29
C ARG A 38 22.75 7.64 11.06
N PHE A 39 22.01 7.18 10.09
CA PHE A 39 21.69 7.95 8.89
C PHE A 39 20.28 7.59 8.41
N GLY A 40 19.66 8.50 7.72
CA GLY A 40 18.37 8.29 7.09
C GLY A 40 18.17 9.17 5.88
N LYS A 41 17.21 8.80 5.08
CA LYS A 41 16.89 9.49 3.83
C LYS A 41 15.54 10.18 3.97
N GLU A 42 15.51 11.51 3.79
CA GLU A 42 14.27 12.27 3.71
C GLU A 42 13.82 12.37 2.26
N VAL A 43 12.58 11.97 1.98
CA VAL A 43 12.01 11.94 0.62
C VAL A 43 10.67 12.63 0.62
N GLU A 44 10.50 13.63 -0.23
CA GLU A 44 9.20 14.25 -0.47
C GLU A 44 8.40 13.45 -1.50
N LEU A 45 7.22 12.96 -1.11
CA LEU A 45 6.40 12.09 -1.94
C LEU A 45 4.89 12.30 -1.73
N ALA A 46 4.09 11.81 -2.66
CA ALA A 46 2.67 11.59 -2.46
C ALA A 46 2.44 10.08 -2.19
N MET A 47 1.66 9.80 -1.18
CA MET A 47 1.25 8.45 -0.80
C MET A 47 -0.22 8.25 -1.12
N LEU A 48 -0.56 7.12 -1.71
CA LEU A 48 -1.94 6.69 -1.93
C LEU A 48 -2.13 5.34 -1.25
N PHE A 49 -3.12 5.27 -0.38
CA PHE A 49 -3.58 4.02 0.20
C PHE A 49 -4.99 3.72 -0.31
N ILE A 50 -5.22 2.50 -0.77
CA ILE A 50 -6.54 2.01 -1.19
C ILE A 50 -6.79 0.66 -0.53
N ASP A 51 -8.01 0.48 0.00
CA ASP A 51 -8.40 -0.69 0.77
C ASP A 51 -9.87 -1.05 0.53
N VAL A 52 -10.21 -2.33 0.69
CA VAL A 52 -11.59 -2.82 0.55
C VAL A 52 -12.37 -2.53 1.82
N LYS A 53 -13.52 -1.85 1.68
CA LYS A 53 -14.41 -1.60 2.81
C LYS A 53 -15.07 -2.90 3.27
N GLU A 54 -15.14 -3.07 4.59
CA GLU A 54 -15.82 -4.20 5.22
C GLU A 54 -15.35 -5.58 4.71
N SER A 55 -14.06 -5.70 4.42
CA SER A 55 -13.44 -6.90 3.83
C SER A 55 -13.73 -8.19 4.62
N THR A 56 -13.84 -8.10 5.94
CA THR A 56 -14.22 -9.23 6.80
C THR A 56 -15.57 -9.83 6.42
N LYS A 57 -16.55 -9.02 6.01
CA LYS A 57 -17.85 -9.52 5.54
C LYS A 57 -17.74 -10.36 4.27
N ILE A 58 -16.75 -10.06 3.40
CA ILE A 58 -16.47 -10.85 2.20
C ILE A 58 -15.91 -12.21 2.58
N VAL A 59 -14.98 -12.25 3.52
CA VAL A 59 -14.37 -13.50 3.99
C VAL A 59 -15.40 -14.38 4.69
N ASP A 60 -16.28 -13.79 5.49
CA ASP A 60 -17.33 -14.51 6.22
C ASP A 60 -18.45 -15.03 5.30
N ALA A 61 -18.75 -14.29 4.22
CA ALA A 61 -19.85 -14.64 3.29
C ALA A 61 -19.44 -15.66 2.25
N PHE A 62 -18.16 -15.81 1.92
CA PHE A 62 -17.70 -16.64 0.81
C PHE A 62 -16.67 -17.69 1.21
N ARG A 63 -16.65 -18.79 0.43
CA ARG A 63 -15.56 -19.76 0.54
C ARG A 63 -14.23 -19.08 0.19
N LEU A 64 -13.15 -19.50 0.85
CA LEU A 64 -11.79 -18.96 0.70
C LEU A 64 -11.37 -18.71 -0.76
N LYS A 65 -11.58 -19.69 -1.65
CA LYS A 65 -11.23 -19.55 -3.08
C LYS A 65 -12.02 -18.47 -3.79
N THR A 66 -13.25 -18.19 -3.37
CA THR A 66 -14.10 -17.14 -3.95
C THR A 66 -13.65 -15.76 -3.47
N ALA A 67 -13.46 -15.59 -2.17
CA ALA A 67 -12.91 -14.37 -1.62
C ALA A 67 -11.53 -14.03 -2.21
N ALA A 68 -10.65 -15.03 -2.32
CA ALA A 68 -9.32 -14.86 -2.92
C ALA A 68 -9.38 -14.36 -4.37
N ARG A 69 -10.30 -14.89 -5.20
CA ARG A 69 -10.49 -14.39 -6.59
C ARG A 69 -10.95 -12.94 -6.63
N MET A 70 -11.82 -12.54 -5.72
CA MET A 70 -12.29 -11.14 -5.63
C MET A 70 -11.14 -10.21 -5.28
N TYR A 71 -10.37 -10.53 -4.24
CA TYR A 71 -9.21 -9.74 -3.82
C TYR A 71 -8.12 -9.70 -4.89
N GLN A 72 -7.78 -10.84 -5.50
CA GLN A 72 -6.78 -10.87 -6.58
C GLN A 72 -7.20 -10.01 -7.78
N SER A 73 -8.48 -10.05 -8.16
CA SER A 73 -8.99 -9.21 -9.25
C SER A 73 -8.89 -7.72 -8.91
N PHE A 74 -9.24 -7.35 -7.69
CA PHE A 74 -9.11 -5.97 -7.20
C PHE A 74 -7.65 -5.52 -7.15
N LEU A 75 -6.82 -6.26 -6.38
CA LEU A 75 -5.40 -5.92 -6.18
C LEU A 75 -4.64 -5.85 -7.51
N ARG A 76 -4.90 -6.77 -8.43
CA ARG A 76 -4.28 -6.74 -9.76
C ARG A 76 -4.66 -5.50 -10.55
N GLY A 77 -5.94 -5.14 -10.57
CA GLY A 77 -6.42 -3.96 -11.29
C GLY A 77 -5.83 -2.66 -10.75
N ILE A 78 -5.89 -2.45 -9.43
CA ILE A 78 -5.36 -1.23 -8.80
C ILE A 78 -3.83 -1.14 -8.92
N THR A 79 -3.11 -2.27 -8.84
CA THR A 79 -1.66 -2.32 -9.08
C THR A 79 -1.29 -1.87 -10.49
N LEU A 80 -1.98 -2.38 -11.51
CA LEU A 80 -1.71 -1.99 -12.90
C LEU A 80 -2.00 -0.51 -13.15
N ILE A 81 -3.04 0.04 -12.53
CA ILE A 81 -3.35 1.48 -12.62
C ILE A 81 -2.26 2.32 -11.94
N ALA A 82 -1.81 1.92 -10.76
CA ALA A 82 -0.73 2.60 -10.06
C ALA A 82 0.54 2.66 -10.92
N LEU A 83 0.99 1.52 -11.44
CA LEU A 83 2.19 1.40 -12.29
C LEU A 83 2.06 2.24 -13.57
N LYS A 84 0.87 2.25 -14.22
CA LYS A 84 0.62 3.06 -15.43
C LYS A 84 0.77 4.55 -15.17
N ASN A 85 0.54 5.01 -13.96
CA ASN A 85 0.66 6.42 -13.56
C ASN A 85 1.98 6.72 -12.82
N ASN A 86 3.02 5.94 -13.04
CA ASN A 86 4.34 6.08 -12.41
C ASN A 86 4.29 5.97 -10.87
N GLY A 87 3.35 5.21 -10.33
CA GLY A 87 3.31 4.85 -8.92
C GLY A 87 4.14 3.61 -8.66
N GLU A 88 4.73 3.55 -7.48
CA GLU A 88 5.47 2.40 -6.99
C GLU A 88 4.71 1.76 -5.83
N VAL A 89 4.34 0.48 -5.98
CA VAL A 89 3.67 -0.27 -4.90
C VAL A 89 4.69 -0.64 -3.85
N ARG A 90 4.50 -0.15 -2.63
CA ARG A 90 5.42 -0.37 -1.49
C ARG A 90 5.02 -1.53 -0.60
N SER A 91 3.73 -1.73 -0.43
CA SER A 91 3.24 -2.84 0.39
C SER A 91 1.85 -3.30 -0.03
N PHE A 92 1.59 -4.58 0.22
CA PHE A 92 0.26 -5.18 0.22
C PHE A 92 -0.15 -5.43 1.66
N ASN A 93 -1.20 -4.77 2.12
CA ASN A 93 -1.71 -4.87 3.48
C ASN A 93 -3.06 -5.60 3.46
N GLY A 94 -2.99 -6.93 3.36
CA GLY A 94 -4.19 -7.76 3.23
C GLY A 94 -4.93 -7.51 1.92
N ASP A 95 -5.97 -6.73 1.98
CA ASP A 95 -6.89 -6.37 0.89
C ASP A 95 -6.66 -4.95 0.35
N GLY A 96 -5.59 -4.27 0.79
CA GLY A 96 -5.20 -2.95 0.33
C GLY A 96 -3.76 -2.86 -0.16
N ILE A 97 -3.42 -1.74 -0.79
CA ILE A 97 -2.05 -1.40 -1.20
C ILE A 97 -1.67 0.01 -0.78
N LEU A 98 -0.38 0.18 -0.48
CA LEU A 98 0.27 1.47 -0.36
C LEU A 98 1.09 1.73 -1.63
N VAL A 99 0.84 2.88 -2.26
CA VAL A 99 1.54 3.33 -3.47
C VAL A 99 2.22 4.66 -3.18
N THR A 100 3.45 4.82 -3.62
CA THR A 100 4.20 6.08 -3.54
C THR A 100 4.42 6.66 -4.93
N PHE A 101 4.43 7.99 -5.01
CA PHE A 101 4.70 8.75 -6.24
C PHE A 101 5.73 9.83 -5.92
N TYR A 102 6.68 10.04 -6.83
CA TYR A 102 7.76 11.01 -6.67
C TYR A 102 7.83 12.00 -7.83
N GLY A 103 8.73 12.99 -7.66
CA GLY A 103 8.99 14.02 -8.65
C GLY A 103 7.88 15.07 -8.75
N ASP A 104 8.00 15.95 -9.71
CA ASP A 104 7.15 17.15 -9.82
C ASP A 104 5.67 16.83 -10.07
N SER A 105 5.40 15.69 -10.70
CA SER A 105 4.04 15.25 -11.03
C SER A 105 3.42 14.30 -9.96
N LYS A 106 4.07 14.11 -8.80
CA LYS A 106 3.62 13.15 -7.79
C LYS A 106 2.16 13.29 -7.38
N CYS A 107 1.72 14.50 -7.09
CA CYS A 107 0.34 14.78 -6.68
C CYS A 107 -0.66 14.49 -7.82
N ASN A 108 -0.35 14.93 -9.04
CA ASN A 108 -1.20 14.70 -10.20
C ASN A 108 -1.31 13.22 -10.53
N ASN A 109 -0.22 12.47 -10.43
CA ASN A 109 -0.18 11.03 -10.68
C ASN A 109 -0.97 10.27 -9.60
N ALA A 110 -0.85 10.65 -8.33
CA ALA A 110 -1.61 10.06 -7.23
C ALA A 110 -3.13 10.27 -7.43
N VAL A 111 -3.55 11.51 -7.69
CA VAL A 111 -4.98 11.84 -7.92
C VAL A 111 -5.52 11.12 -9.16
N ARG A 112 -4.76 11.12 -10.26
CA ARG A 112 -5.15 10.40 -11.49
C ARG A 112 -5.31 8.90 -11.23
N SER A 113 -4.39 8.31 -10.47
CA SER A 113 -4.49 6.89 -10.07
C SER A 113 -5.74 6.63 -9.25
N ALA A 114 -6.03 7.47 -8.26
CA ALA A 114 -7.23 7.34 -7.42
C ALA A 114 -8.52 7.37 -8.25
N LEU A 115 -8.64 8.35 -9.16
CA LEU A 115 -9.82 8.46 -10.03
C LEU A 115 -9.97 7.25 -10.96
N GLN A 116 -8.88 6.77 -11.56
CA GLN A 116 -8.89 5.58 -12.42
C GLN A 116 -9.17 4.29 -11.62
N MET A 117 -8.68 4.18 -10.39
CA MET A 117 -8.99 3.05 -9.49
C MET A 117 -10.47 3.04 -9.10
N MET A 118 -11.05 4.19 -8.78
CA MET A 118 -12.48 4.31 -8.51
C MET A 118 -13.34 3.98 -9.73
N ASP A 119 -12.95 4.44 -10.93
CA ASP A 119 -13.63 4.08 -12.17
C ASP A 119 -13.52 2.58 -12.43
N PHE A 120 -12.34 2.00 -12.33
CA PHE A 120 -12.14 0.54 -12.46
C PHE A 120 -13.06 -0.24 -11.50
N VAL A 121 -13.12 0.14 -10.25
CA VAL A 121 -13.97 -0.56 -9.26
C VAL A 121 -15.44 -0.43 -9.63
N ASN A 122 -15.91 0.77 -9.97
CA ASN A 122 -17.33 1.02 -10.21
C ASN A 122 -17.80 0.54 -11.58
N SER A 123 -17.00 0.79 -12.64
CA SER A 123 -17.41 0.56 -14.03
C SER A 123 -16.99 -0.80 -14.58
N VAL A 124 -16.00 -1.45 -13.95
CA VAL A 124 -15.48 -2.74 -14.42
C VAL A 124 -15.66 -3.84 -13.38
N LEU A 125 -15.07 -3.68 -12.19
CA LEU A 125 -15.01 -4.76 -11.21
C LEU A 125 -16.39 -5.11 -10.64
N LYS A 126 -17.13 -4.14 -10.13
CA LYS A 126 -18.48 -4.36 -9.56
C LYS A 126 -19.45 -5.02 -10.55
N PRO A 127 -19.57 -4.55 -11.81
CA PRO A 127 -20.43 -5.21 -12.80
C PRO A 127 -19.99 -6.64 -13.11
N LYS A 128 -18.68 -6.89 -13.20
CA LYS A 128 -18.14 -8.24 -13.44
C LYS A 128 -18.42 -9.18 -12.27
N LEU A 129 -18.23 -8.73 -11.04
CA LEU A 129 -18.57 -9.51 -9.84
C LEU A 129 -20.06 -9.82 -9.81
N LYS A 130 -20.93 -8.83 -10.07
CA LYS A 130 -22.38 -9.01 -10.12
C LYS A 130 -22.78 -10.05 -11.17
N SER A 131 -22.21 -9.98 -12.36
CA SER A 131 -22.48 -10.94 -13.44
C SER A 131 -21.98 -12.35 -13.09
N TYR A 132 -20.77 -12.46 -12.54
CA TYR A 132 -20.18 -13.76 -12.19
C TYR A 132 -20.96 -14.46 -11.07
N PHE A 133 -21.50 -13.69 -10.13
CA PHE A 133 -22.26 -14.22 -8.98
C PHE A 133 -23.79 -14.14 -9.15
N ALA A 134 -24.30 -13.91 -10.35
CA ALA A 134 -25.74 -13.73 -10.58
C ALA A 134 -26.63 -14.86 -10.00
N ASN A 135 -26.13 -16.08 -9.98
CA ASN A 135 -26.82 -17.25 -9.46
C ASN A 135 -26.45 -17.57 -7.98
N ASN A 136 -25.66 -16.74 -7.32
CA ASN A 136 -25.26 -16.93 -5.93
C ASN A 136 -26.06 -16.03 -5.01
N LYS A 137 -27.02 -16.61 -4.25
CA LYS A 137 -27.88 -15.86 -3.32
C LYS A 137 -27.11 -15.05 -2.26
N GLN A 138 -25.95 -15.56 -1.80
CA GLN A 138 -25.12 -14.86 -0.81
C GLN A 138 -24.46 -13.62 -1.41
N ALA A 139 -24.13 -13.65 -2.71
CA ALA A 139 -23.48 -12.55 -3.39
C ALA A 139 -24.43 -11.47 -3.92
N GLN A 140 -25.74 -11.73 -3.96
CA GLN A 140 -26.73 -10.74 -4.43
C GLN A 140 -26.77 -9.49 -3.54
N ASN A 141 -26.44 -9.64 -2.26
CA ASN A 141 -26.43 -8.55 -1.29
C ASN A 141 -25.00 -8.04 -1.00
N LEU A 142 -23.98 -8.56 -1.72
CA LEU A 142 -22.62 -8.13 -1.51
C LEU A 142 -22.39 -6.74 -2.11
N ILE A 143 -22.02 -5.80 -1.28
CA ILE A 143 -21.53 -4.50 -1.69
C ILE A 143 -20.00 -4.57 -1.67
N PHE A 144 -19.37 -4.71 -2.86
CA PHE A 144 -17.93 -4.56 -2.99
C PHE A 144 -17.62 -3.07 -3.12
N ASP A 145 -16.91 -2.49 -2.18
CA ASP A 145 -16.54 -1.07 -2.20
C ASP A 145 -15.13 -0.88 -1.66
N CYS A 146 -14.50 0.26 -1.96
CA CYS A 146 -13.18 0.60 -1.48
C CYS A 146 -13.12 2.03 -0.96
N GLY A 147 -12.12 2.30 -0.11
CA GLY A 147 -11.75 3.62 0.33
C GLY A 147 -10.37 3.99 -0.22
N ILE A 148 -10.17 5.26 -0.59
CA ILE A 148 -8.86 5.78 -1.02
C ILE A 148 -8.52 6.98 -0.16
N GLY A 149 -7.29 7.00 0.35
CA GLY A 149 -6.66 8.14 1.00
C GLY A 149 -5.42 8.57 0.22
N ILE A 150 -5.19 9.88 0.12
CA ILE A 150 -3.97 10.46 -0.45
C ILE A 150 -3.41 11.46 0.55
N ASP A 151 -2.12 11.38 0.78
CA ASP A 151 -1.36 12.34 1.58
C ASP A 151 -0.08 12.75 0.88
N VAL A 152 0.44 13.93 1.18
CA VAL A 152 1.67 14.49 0.60
C VAL A 152 2.54 15.05 1.70
N GLY A 153 3.80 14.65 1.72
CA GLY A 153 4.75 15.13 2.71
C GLY A 153 6.14 14.56 2.57
N SER A 154 7.02 15.02 3.45
CA SER A 154 8.33 14.43 3.66
C SER A 154 8.21 13.17 4.51
N VAL A 155 8.81 12.10 4.04
CA VAL A 155 8.93 10.83 4.75
C VAL A 155 10.39 10.57 5.05
N PHE A 156 10.67 10.28 6.30
CA PHE A 156 11.99 9.92 6.76
C PHE A 156 12.13 8.40 6.81
N VAL A 157 13.07 7.86 6.06
CA VAL A 157 13.33 6.43 5.95
C VAL A 157 14.66 6.12 6.63
N VAL A 158 14.61 5.24 7.59
CA VAL A 158 15.73 4.76 8.41
C VAL A 158 15.87 3.25 8.31
#